data_ac5fc32767596c8ef9cd6bc039b5417a
#
_entry.id   ac5fc32767596c8ef9cd6bc039b5417a
#
_cell.length_a   1.000
_cell.length_b   1.000
_cell.length_c   1.000
_cell.angle_alpha   90.00
_cell.angle_beta   90.00
_cell.angle_gamma   90.00
#
_symmetry.space_group_name_H-M   'P 1'
#
loop_
_entity.id
_entity.type
_entity.pdbx_description
1 polymer ?
#
loop_
_entity_poly.entity_id
_entity_poly.type
_entity_poly.pdbx_seq_one_letter_code
_entity_poly.pdbx_strand_id
1 'polypeptide(L)'
;EVNAAADTLGYADRPTNQTDMIFVGLGIFLGGVVGALAIHLGGVPISLSTSGGALIAGLVFGWLRSKHPTFGRIPEPSLWVLNNVGLNMFIAVVGITAGPSFVTGLKEVGVSLFFIGALATAIPLIVGVLLGRYVFKFHPAITLGCTSGARTTTAALGAVEDAVESQTPALGYTVTYAVGNTLLIIWGVVIVLLMT
;
A
#
# COMPACT_ATOMS: atom_id res chain seq x y z
N GLU A 1 -37.42 -16.96 3.90
CA GLU A 1 -37.03 -16.58 5.28
C GLU A 1 -35.98 -15.49 5.32
N VAL A 2 -34.81 -15.64 4.60
CA VAL A 2 -33.73 -14.62 4.57
C VAL A 2 -34.21 -13.29 3.98
N ASN A 3 -35.04 -13.30 2.93
CA ASN A 3 -35.59 -12.07 2.34
C ASN A 3 -36.54 -11.36 3.29
N ALA A 4 -37.38 -12.09 4.03
CA ALA A 4 -38.30 -11.51 5.02
C ALA A 4 -37.54 -10.91 6.22
N ALA A 5 -36.43 -11.52 6.60
CA ALA A 5 -35.54 -10.97 7.63
C ALA A 5 -34.80 -9.72 7.13
N ALA A 6 -34.36 -9.70 5.86
CA ALA A 6 -33.72 -8.53 5.26
C ALA A 6 -34.67 -7.32 5.17
N ASP A 7 -35.93 -7.52 4.90
CA ASP A 7 -36.96 -6.46 4.85
C ASP A 7 -37.19 -5.79 6.21
N THR A 8 -36.91 -6.51 7.32
CA THR A 8 -37.07 -5.99 8.69
C THR A 8 -35.78 -5.51 9.33
N LEU A 9 -34.66 -6.13 9.00
CA LEU A 9 -33.37 -5.85 9.63
C LEU A 9 -32.42 -5.00 8.76
N GLY A 10 -32.76 -4.76 7.48
CA GLY A 10 -31.96 -4.05 6.52
C GLY A 10 -31.40 -4.97 5.44
N TYR A 11 -30.30 -4.59 4.83
CA TYR A 11 -29.69 -5.28 3.69
C TYR A 11 -29.00 -6.60 4.09
N ALA A 12 -29.38 -7.71 3.42
CA ALA A 12 -28.68 -8.98 3.56
C ALA A 12 -27.56 -9.09 2.51
N ASP A 13 -26.31 -9.07 2.94
CA ASP A 13 -25.16 -9.33 2.05
C ASP A 13 -25.07 -10.83 1.77
N ARG A 14 -25.44 -11.23 0.54
CA ARG A 14 -25.38 -12.64 0.12
C ARG A 14 -23.98 -12.98 -0.36
N PRO A 15 -23.39 -14.10 0.08
CA PRO A 15 -22.12 -14.54 -0.45
C PRO A 15 -22.22 -14.72 -1.97
N THR A 16 -21.26 -14.19 -2.70
CA THR A 16 -21.13 -14.33 -4.16
C THR A 16 -19.77 -14.94 -4.49
N ASN A 17 -19.75 -15.82 -5.47
CA ASN A 17 -18.53 -16.39 -6.02
C ASN A 17 -18.04 -15.59 -7.24
N GLN A 18 -18.76 -14.53 -7.63
CA GLN A 18 -18.40 -13.71 -8.79
C GLN A 18 -17.73 -12.42 -8.33
N THR A 19 -16.61 -12.10 -8.96
CA THR A 19 -15.89 -10.84 -8.74
C THR A 19 -16.41 -9.79 -9.72
N ASP A 20 -16.73 -8.61 -9.20
CA ASP A 20 -17.05 -7.45 -10.03
C ASP A 20 -15.76 -6.87 -10.65
N MET A 21 -15.35 -7.47 -11.77
CA MET A 21 -14.15 -7.06 -12.49
C MET A 21 -14.28 -5.68 -13.12
N ILE A 22 -15.51 -5.21 -13.40
CA ILE A 22 -15.76 -3.87 -13.93
C ILE A 22 -15.40 -2.84 -12.85
N PHE A 23 -15.85 -3.08 -11.64
CA PHE A 23 -15.55 -2.21 -10.51
C PHE A 23 -14.04 -2.13 -10.22
N VAL A 24 -13.36 -3.28 -10.22
CA VAL A 24 -11.90 -3.34 -10.05
C VAL A 24 -11.19 -2.62 -11.19
N GLY A 25 -11.56 -2.90 -12.44
CA GLY A 25 -10.97 -2.29 -13.63
C GLY A 25 -11.17 -0.77 -13.67
N LEU A 26 -12.37 -0.30 -13.32
CA LEU A 26 -12.64 1.14 -13.21
C LEU A 26 -11.80 1.81 -12.13
N GLY A 27 -11.65 1.18 -10.97
CA GLY A 27 -10.81 1.69 -9.90
C GLY A 27 -9.35 1.84 -10.33
N ILE A 28 -8.79 0.82 -10.98
CA ILE A 28 -7.42 0.87 -11.51
C ILE A 28 -7.29 1.92 -12.61
N PHE A 29 -8.22 1.96 -13.57
CA PHE A 29 -8.19 2.89 -14.70
C PHE A 29 -8.29 4.36 -14.23
N LEU A 30 -9.32 4.68 -13.46
CA LEU A 30 -9.51 6.05 -12.95
C LEU A 30 -8.37 6.48 -12.05
N GLY A 31 -7.89 5.58 -11.18
CA GLY A 31 -6.74 5.84 -10.34
C GLY A 31 -5.47 6.07 -11.14
N GLY A 32 -5.22 5.28 -12.16
CA GLY A 32 -4.10 5.44 -13.06
C GLY A 32 -4.14 6.78 -13.81
N VAL A 33 -5.30 7.15 -14.35
CA VAL A 33 -5.49 8.43 -15.04
C VAL A 33 -5.27 9.61 -14.08
N VAL A 34 -5.89 9.60 -12.91
CA VAL A 34 -5.71 10.67 -11.90
C VAL A 34 -4.26 10.76 -11.43
N GLY A 35 -3.62 9.60 -11.20
CA GLY A 35 -2.22 9.54 -10.78
C GLY A 35 -1.22 10.00 -11.84
N ALA A 36 -1.57 9.86 -13.12
CA ALA A 36 -0.74 10.33 -14.23
C ALA A 36 -0.83 11.85 -14.46
N LEU A 37 -1.84 12.53 -13.89
CA LEU A 37 -1.93 13.98 -13.98
C LEU A 37 -0.77 14.62 -13.24
N ALA A 38 0.04 15.37 -13.98
CA ALA A 38 1.16 16.13 -13.43
C ALA A 38 0.82 17.62 -13.37
N ILE A 39 1.02 18.22 -12.21
CA ILE A 39 0.92 19.68 -12.01
C ILE A 39 2.35 20.22 -12.01
N HIS A 40 2.65 21.18 -12.89
CA HIS A 40 3.97 21.80 -12.96
C HIS A 40 4.03 22.97 -11.98
N LEU A 41 4.80 22.83 -10.91
CA LEU A 41 5.13 23.93 -10.00
C LEU A 41 6.62 24.27 -10.14
N GLY A 42 6.89 25.53 -10.55
CA GLY A 42 8.28 25.97 -10.68
C GLY A 42 9.14 25.19 -11.69
N GLY A 43 8.51 24.57 -12.71
CA GLY A 43 9.21 23.76 -13.71
C GLY A 43 9.40 22.28 -13.34
N VAL A 44 9.01 21.86 -12.13
CA VAL A 44 9.07 20.47 -11.68
C VAL A 44 7.68 19.83 -11.80
N PRO A 45 7.55 18.68 -12.51
CA PRO A 45 6.28 17.97 -12.60
C PRO A 45 5.98 17.24 -11.27
N ILE A 46 4.95 17.67 -10.56
CA ILE A 46 4.43 17.00 -9.36
C ILE A 46 3.28 16.11 -9.79
N SER A 47 3.42 14.79 -9.64
CA SER A 47 2.37 13.82 -9.88
C SER A 47 2.28 12.81 -8.74
N LEU A 48 1.08 12.28 -8.51
CA LEU A 48 0.87 11.19 -7.54
C LEU A 48 1.46 9.85 -8.01
N SER A 49 1.96 9.78 -9.24
CA SER A 49 2.25 8.56 -10.01
C SER A 49 0.99 7.69 -10.23
N THR A 50 1.03 6.83 -11.22
CA THR A 50 -0.10 5.90 -11.53
C THR A 50 -0.41 4.97 -10.37
N SER A 51 0.62 4.53 -9.63
CA SER A 51 0.47 3.67 -8.46
C SER A 51 -0.17 4.39 -7.27
N GLY A 52 0.25 5.63 -6.99
CA GLY A 52 -0.35 6.46 -5.95
C GLY A 52 -1.81 6.80 -6.25
N GLY A 53 -2.11 7.14 -7.51
CA GLY A 53 -3.48 7.36 -7.96
C GLY A 53 -4.36 6.11 -7.84
N ALA A 54 -3.85 4.94 -8.22
CA ALA A 54 -4.57 3.67 -8.07
C ALA A 54 -4.85 3.32 -6.60
N LEU A 55 -3.92 3.60 -5.69
CA LEU A 55 -4.11 3.43 -4.26
C LEU A 55 -5.24 4.32 -3.71
N ILE A 56 -5.23 5.61 -4.05
CA ILE A 56 -6.28 6.56 -3.64
C ILE A 56 -7.62 6.14 -4.22
N ALA A 57 -7.68 5.76 -5.50
CA ALA A 57 -8.89 5.23 -6.10
C ALA A 57 -9.39 3.98 -5.35
N GLY A 58 -8.50 3.05 -5.01
CA GLY A 58 -8.86 1.87 -4.22
C GLY A 58 -9.48 2.22 -2.86
N LEU A 59 -8.95 3.22 -2.17
CA LEU A 59 -9.53 3.72 -0.91
C LEU A 59 -10.92 4.34 -1.12
N VAL A 60 -11.08 5.16 -2.16
CA VAL A 60 -12.38 5.78 -2.50
C VAL A 60 -13.41 4.73 -2.89
N PHE A 61 -13.03 3.77 -3.73
CA PHE A 61 -13.92 2.68 -4.15
C PHE A 61 -14.26 1.75 -2.99
N GLY A 62 -13.31 1.46 -2.08
CA GLY A 62 -13.57 0.72 -0.85
C GLY A 62 -14.53 1.44 0.07
N TRP A 63 -14.40 2.76 0.21
CA TRP A 63 -15.34 3.60 0.96
C TRP A 63 -16.72 3.63 0.30
N LEU A 64 -16.80 3.78 -1.04
CA LEU A 64 -18.06 3.70 -1.79
C LEU A 64 -18.76 2.36 -1.56
N ARG A 65 -18.03 1.25 -1.60
CA ARG A 65 -18.56 -0.07 -1.30
C ARG A 65 -19.11 -0.17 0.13
N SER A 66 -18.46 0.45 1.11
CA SER A 66 -18.96 0.45 2.49
C SER A 66 -20.32 1.15 2.64
N LYS A 67 -20.61 2.11 1.76
CA LYS A 67 -21.90 2.82 1.71
C LYS A 67 -22.94 2.13 0.83
N HIS A 68 -22.47 1.46 -0.24
CA HIS A 68 -23.33 0.77 -1.22
C HIS A 68 -22.84 -0.66 -1.43
N PRO A 69 -23.21 -1.61 -0.54
CA PRO A 69 -22.70 -2.98 -0.55
C PRO A 69 -23.05 -3.79 -1.82
N THR A 70 -23.96 -3.28 -2.64
CA THR A 70 -24.39 -3.92 -3.90
C THR A 70 -23.35 -3.85 -5.01
N PHE A 71 -22.44 -2.88 -4.97
CA PHE A 71 -21.38 -2.67 -5.97
C PHE A 71 -20.03 -3.17 -5.49
N GLY A 72 -19.20 -3.61 -6.43
CA GLY A 72 -17.80 -3.92 -6.17
C GLY A 72 -17.59 -5.14 -5.29
N ARG A 73 -18.42 -6.16 -5.42
CA ARG A 73 -18.25 -7.40 -4.66
C ARG A 73 -17.02 -8.14 -5.16
N ILE A 74 -16.10 -8.41 -4.25
CA ILE A 74 -14.89 -9.19 -4.49
C ILE A 74 -14.85 -10.27 -3.41
N PRO A 75 -15.04 -11.56 -3.77
CA PRO A 75 -14.88 -12.68 -2.83
C PRO A 75 -13.46 -12.73 -2.27
N GLU A 76 -13.30 -13.17 -1.04
CA GLU A 76 -11.98 -13.30 -0.40
C GLU A 76 -10.96 -14.12 -1.21
N PRO A 77 -11.33 -15.28 -1.83
CA PRO A 77 -10.39 -16.01 -2.67
C PRO A 77 -9.90 -15.20 -3.87
N SER A 78 -10.78 -14.40 -4.48
CA SER A 78 -10.41 -13.54 -5.60
C SER A 78 -9.52 -12.38 -5.16
N LEU A 79 -9.79 -11.80 -4.00
CA LEU A 79 -8.97 -10.76 -3.40
C LEU A 79 -7.56 -11.28 -3.10
N TRP A 80 -7.47 -12.49 -2.54
CA TRP A 80 -6.19 -13.16 -2.28
C TRP A 80 -5.38 -13.38 -3.56
N VAL A 81 -6.02 -13.89 -4.63
CA VAL A 81 -5.35 -14.11 -5.93
C VAL A 81 -4.88 -12.78 -6.52
N LEU A 82 -5.76 -11.76 -6.57
CA LEU A 82 -5.42 -10.45 -7.14
C LEU A 82 -4.27 -9.78 -6.37
N ASN A 83 -4.27 -9.88 -5.05
CA ASN A 83 -3.22 -9.33 -4.21
C ASN A 83 -1.88 -10.03 -4.45
N ASN A 84 -1.86 -11.37 -4.44
CA ASN A 84 -0.62 -12.13 -4.64
C ASN A 84 -0.06 -11.97 -6.06
N VAL A 85 -0.91 -12.06 -7.08
CA VAL A 85 -0.48 -11.86 -8.47
C VAL A 85 0.01 -10.43 -8.68
N GLY A 86 -0.74 -9.44 -8.22
CA GLY A 86 -0.36 -8.03 -8.33
C GLY A 86 0.95 -7.72 -7.61
N LEU A 87 1.13 -8.23 -6.38
CA LEU A 87 2.37 -8.05 -5.62
C LEU A 87 3.57 -8.71 -6.31
N ASN A 88 3.43 -9.96 -6.76
CA ASN A 88 4.53 -10.66 -7.43
C ASN A 88 4.90 -9.99 -8.76
N MET A 89 3.92 -9.54 -9.54
CA MET A 89 4.17 -8.78 -10.77
C MET A 89 4.87 -7.44 -10.47
N PHE A 90 4.43 -6.72 -9.44
CA PHE A 90 5.07 -5.47 -9.00
C PHE A 90 6.53 -5.70 -8.63
N ILE A 91 6.83 -6.71 -7.80
CA ILE A 91 8.19 -7.05 -7.38
C ILE A 91 9.06 -7.41 -8.60
N ALA A 92 8.52 -8.21 -9.54
CA ALA A 92 9.25 -8.58 -10.74
C ALA A 92 9.58 -7.35 -11.62
N VAL A 93 8.62 -6.46 -11.85
CA VAL A 93 8.83 -5.23 -12.63
C VAL A 93 9.84 -4.32 -11.95
N VAL A 94 9.73 -4.12 -10.63
CA VAL A 94 10.71 -3.31 -9.87
C VAL A 94 12.11 -3.93 -9.95
N GLY A 95 12.23 -5.27 -9.82
CA GLY A 95 13.50 -5.95 -9.95
C GLY A 95 14.15 -5.77 -11.32
N ILE A 96 13.36 -5.89 -12.40
CA ILE A 96 13.85 -5.71 -13.77
C ILE A 96 14.25 -4.25 -14.04
N THR A 97 13.47 -3.29 -13.57
CA THR A 97 13.72 -1.86 -13.84
C THR A 97 14.81 -1.26 -12.96
N ALA A 98 14.85 -1.61 -11.68
CA ALA A 98 15.83 -1.10 -10.73
C ALA A 98 17.15 -1.87 -10.72
N GLY A 99 17.16 -3.13 -11.17
CA GLY A 99 18.34 -4.00 -11.16
C GLY A 99 19.56 -3.40 -11.86
N PRO A 100 19.47 -2.94 -13.12
CA PRO A 100 20.59 -2.33 -13.82
C PRO A 100 21.15 -1.09 -13.11
N SER A 101 20.30 -0.21 -12.62
CA SER A 101 20.69 1.00 -11.88
C SER A 101 21.38 0.65 -10.55
N PHE A 102 20.90 -0.38 -9.86
CA PHE A 102 21.52 -0.87 -8.63
C PHE A 102 22.94 -1.40 -8.89
N VAL A 103 23.12 -2.23 -9.94
CA VAL A 103 24.43 -2.78 -10.29
C VAL A 103 25.40 -1.68 -10.69
N THR A 104 24.94 -0.66 -11.44
CA THR A 104 25.78 0.49 -11.80
C THR A 104 26.17 1.30 -10.57
N GLY A 105 25.22 1.64 -9.70
CA GLY A 105 25.50 2.35 -8.45
C GLY A 105 26.46 1.59 -7.53
N LEU A 106 26.33 0.24 -7.46
CA LEU A 106 27.26 -0.58 -6.68
C LEU A 106 28.68 -0.56 -7.24
N LYS A 107 28.85 -0.48 -8.58
CA LYS A 107 30.16 -0.36 -9.22
C LYS A 107 30.80 1.02 -9.01
N GLU A 108 30.01 2.08 -9.02
CA GLU A 108 30.49 3.47 -8.88
C GLU A 108 30.79 3.84 -7.42
N VAL A 109 29.90 3.51 -6.51
CA VAL A 109 29.98 3.89 -5.08
C VAL A 109 30.61 2.78 -4.22
N GLY A 110 30.65 1.56 -4.73
CA GLY A 110 31.21 0.41 -4.04
C GLY A 110 30.29 -0.16 -2.94
N VAL A 111 30.86 -1.04 -2.11
CA VAL A 111 30.12 -1.77 -1.06
C VAL A 111 29.56 -0.83 0.02
N SER A 112 30.08 0.40 0.13
CA SER A 112 29.59 1.41 1.05
C SER A 112 28.11 1.75 0.82
N LEU A 113 27.64 1.73 -0.44
CA LEU A 113 26.24 1.94 -0.78
C LEU A 113 25.32 0.94 -0.10
N PHE A 114 25.75 -0.33 0.00
CA PHE A 114 24.99 -1.37 0.68
C PHE A 114 24.83 -1.07 2.18
N PHE A 115 25.93 -0.73 2.86
CA PHE A 115 25.87 -0.42 4.29
C PHE A 115 25.07 0.84 4.59
N ILE A 116 25.22 1.89 3.80
CA ILE A 116 24.45 3.13 3.94
C ILE A 116 22.96 2.84 3.72
N GLY A 117 22.62 2.08 2.68
CA GLY A 117 21.22 1.69 2.41
C GLY A 117 20.62 0.83 3.52
N ALA A 118 21.40 -0.12 4.07
CA ALA A 118 20.97 -0.95 5.20
C ALA A 118 20.71 -0.09 6.46
N LEU A 119 21.61 0.83 6.79
CA LEU A 119 21.43 1.75 7.93
C LEU A 119 20.25 2.70 7.71
N ALA A 120 20.14 3.30 6.53
CA ALA A 120 19.02 4.18 6.18
C ALA A 120 17.66 3.48 6.26
N THR A 121 17.64 2.17 6.07
CA THR A 121 16.43 1.35 6.22
C THR A 121 16.21 0.91 7.67
N ALA A 122 17.24 0.43 8.36
CA ALA A 122 17.13 -0.15 9.69
C ALA A 122 16.84 0.91 10.77
N ILE A 123 17.49 2.08 10.71
CA ILE A 123 17.34 3.12 11.74
C ILE A 123 15.89 3.57 11.90
N PRO A 124 15.17 3.99 10.84
CA PRO A 124 13.76 4.40 10.99
C PRO A 124 12.85 3.28 11.49
N LEU A 125 13.12 2.02 11.12
CA LEU A 125 12.35 0.87 11.61
C LEU A 125 12.53 0.67 13.11
N ILE A 126 13.77 0.68 13.58
CA ILE A 126 14.09 0.55 15.01
C ILE A 126 13.44 1.70 15.80
N VAL A 127 13.61 2.93 15.33
CA VAL A 127 13.00 4.11 15.96
C VAL A 127 11.48 3.99 15.96
N GLY A 128 10.86 3.58 14.85
CA GLY A 128 9.42 3.38 14.75
C GLY A 128 8.89 2.34 15.74
N VAL A 129 9.58 1.20 15.88
CA VAL A 129 9.23 0.16 16.85
C VAL A 129 9.38 0.68 18.29
N LEU A 130 10.47 1.38 18.60
CA LEU A 130 10.70 1.93 19.93
C LEU A 130 9.65 2.98 20.29
N LEU A 131 9.34 3.91 19.40
CA LEU A 131 8.30 4.92 19.60
C LEU A 131 6.92 4.27 19.76
N GLY A 132 6.56 3.35 18.88
CA GLY A 132 5.27 2.65 18.95
C GLY A 132 5.09 1.91 20.27
N ARG A 133 6.14 1.22 20.73
CA ARG A 133 6.08 0.43 21.96
C ARG A 133 6.18 1.25 23.24
N TYR A 134 7.13 2.17 23.32
CA TYR A 134 7.45 2.86 24.58
C TYR A 134 6.74 4.20 24.74
N VAL A 135 6.55 4.95 23.65
CA VAL A 135 5.90 6.26 23.69
C VAL A 135 4.39 6.12 23.50
N PHE A 136 3.96 5.49 22.42
CA PHE A 136 2.54 5.33 22.11
C PHE A 136 1.89 4.13 22.81
N LYS A 137 2.70 3.22 23.35
CA LYS A 137 2.24 2.01 24.09
C LYS A 137 1.28 1.14 23.24
N PHE A 138 1.48 1.11 21.93
CA PHE A 138 0.71 0.26 21.06
C PHE A 138 1.01 -1.22 21.32
N HIS A 139 0.01 -2.06 21.03
CA HIS A 139 0.23 -3.50 21.04
C HIS A 139 1.35 -3.87 20.04
N PRO A 140 2.26 -4.80 20.39
CA PRO A 140 3.39 -5.16 19.52
C PRO A 140 2.99 -5.50 18.08
N ALA A 141 1.92 -6.27 17.89
CA ALA A 141 1.41 -6.64 16.57
C ALA A 141 1.01 -5.41 15.74
N ILE A 142 0.33 -4.43 16.34
CA ILE A 142 -0.05 -3.18 15.68
C ILE A 142 1.20 -2.35 15.36
N THR A 143 2.16 -2.28 16.27
CA THR A 143 3.43 -1.55 16.06
C THR A 143 4.20 -2.11 14.86
N LEU A 144 4.31 -3.44 14.76
CA LEU A 144 4.95 -4.10 13.62
C LEU A 144 4.16 -3.89 12.33
N GLY A 145 2.83 -3.92 12.38
CA GLY A 145 1.97 -3.55 11.26
C GLY A 145 2.21 -2.11 10.80
N CYS A 146 2.25 -1.16 11.73
CA CYS A 146 2.53 0.25 11.43
C CYS A 146 3.91 0.45 10.78
N THR A 147 4.95 -0.23 11.27
CA THR A 147 6.30 -0.10 10.71
C THR A 147 6.39 -0.75 9.32
N SER A 148 5.73 -1.87 9.09
CA SER A 148 5.62 -2.51 7.77
C SER A 148 4.88 -1.61 6.77
N GLY A 149 3.79 -0.97 7.21
CA GLY A 149 3.01 -0.03 6.40
C GLY A 149 3.78 1.23 6.05
N ALA A 150 4.47 1.84 7.01
CA ALA A 150 5.29 3.03 6.79
C ALA A 150 6.43 2.80 5.78
N ARG A 151 6.87 1.55 5.61
CA ARG A 151 7.87 1.13 4.60
C ARG A 151 7.23 0.56 3.35
N THR A 152 5.92 0.57 3.25
CA THR A 152 5.16 0.02 2.10
C THR A 152 5.50 -1.44 1.77
N THR A 153 5.81 -2.23 2.79
CA THR A 153 6.30 -3.61 2.64
C THR A 153 5.21 -4.62 3.00
N THR A 154 4.41 -5.01 2.02
CA THR A 154 3.31 -5.98 2.20
C THR A 154 3.82 -7.37 2.58
N ALA A 155 4.98 -7.77 2.05
CA ALA A 155 5.59 -9.05 2.43
C ALA A 155 5.95 -9.13 3.93
N ALA A 156 6.39 -8.00 4.51
CA ALA A 156 6.64 -7.93 5.95
C ALA A 156 5.34 -8.02 6.76
N LEU A 157 4.24 -7.45 6.27
CA LEU A 157 2.93 -7.61 6.91
C LEU A 157 2.54 -9.09 6.98
N GLY A 158 2.60 -9.81 5.85
CA GLY A 158 2.28 -11.25 5.82
C GLY A 158 3.12 -12.05 6.80
N ALA A 159 4.44 -11.81 6.85
CA ALA A 159 5.31 -12.49 7.80
C ALA A 159 4.96 -12.19 9.28
N VAL A 160 4.52 -10.97 9.58
CA VAL A 160 4.06 -10.60 10.93
C VAL A 160 2.73 -11.25 11.24
N GLU A 161 1.78 -11.28 10.31
CA GLU A 161 0.46 -11.93 10.49
C GLU A 161 0.62 -13.43 10.73
N ASP A 162 1.48 -14.08 9.97
CA ASP A 162 1.81 -15.51 10.16
C ASP A 162 2.45 -15.77 11.53
N ALA A 163 3.35 -14.88 11.98
CA ALA A 163 4.05 -15.04 13.26
C ALA A 163 3.14 -14.81 14.48
N VAL A 164 2.13 -13.94 14.36
CA VAL A 164 1.19 -13.66 15.45
C VAL A 164 -0.15 -14.42 15.31
N GLU A 165 -0.29 -15.21 14.26
CA GLU A 165 -1.51 -15.97 13.91
C GLU A 165 -2.79 -15.08 13.96
N SER A 166 -2.67 -13.82 13.51
CA SER A 166 -3.74 -12.82 13.59
C SER A 166 -3.62 -11.76 12.52
N GLN A 167 -4.75 -11.25 12.04
CA GLN A 167 -4.82 -10.12 11.11
C GLN A 167 -4.76 -8.74 11.80
N THR A 168 -4.57 -8.69 13.11
CA THR A 168 -4.46 -7.44 13.87
C THR A 168 -3.38 -6.49 13.32
N PRO A 169 -2.21 -6.95 12.84
CA PRO A 169 -1.20 -6.08 12.22
C PRO A 169 -1.71 -5.26 11.03
N ALA A 170 -2.65 -5.80 10.24
CA ALA A 170 -3.23 -5.11 9.08
C ALA A 170 -3.89 -3.78 9.44
N LEU A 171 -4.45 -3.64 10.64
CA LEU A 171 -5.06 -2.39 11.10
C LEU A 171 -4.04 -1.25 11.15
N GLY A 172 -2.87 -1.52 11.71
CA GLY A 172 -1.77 -0.56 11.74
C GLY A 172 -1.16 -0.31 10.36
N TYR A 173 -0.99 -1.39 9.60
CA TYR A 173 -0.43 -1.35 8.25
C TYR A 173 -1.22 -0.45 7.31
N THR A 174 -2.52 -0.62 7.21
CA THR A 174 -3.36 0.08 6.23
C THR A 174 -3.25 1.60 6.35
N VAL A 175 -3.31 2.13 7.56
CA VAL A 175 -3.23 3.57 7.81
C VAL A 175 -1.85 4.11 7.46
N THR A 176 -0.80 3.46 7.97
CA THR A 176 0.58 3.92 7.76
C THR A 176 1.06 3.72 6.33
N TYR A 177 0.55 2.70 5.63
CA TYR A 177 0.81 2.48 4.21
C TYR A 177 0.27 3.63 3.35
N ALA A 178 -0.99 4.01 3.56
CA ALA A 178 -1.61 5.10 2.80
C ALA A 178 -0.89 6.44 3.04
N VAL A 179 -0.63 6.78 4.31
CA VAL A 179 0.09 8.01 4.68
C VAL A 179 1.54 7.97 4.20
N GLY A 180 2.22 6.85 4.41
CA GLY A 180 3.62 6.65 4.03
C GLY A 180 3.83 6.81 2.52
N ASN A 181 2.98 6.19 1.70
CA ASN A 181 3.04 6.31 0.24
C ASN A 181 2.86 7.77 -0.23
N THR A 182 1.89 8.47 0.34
CA THR A 182 1.65 9.88 0.03
C THR A 182 2.87 10.75 0.42
N LEU A 183 3.41 10.54 1.62
CA LEU A 183 4.58 11.28 2.09
C LEU A 183 5.83 10.98 1.26
N LEU A 184 6.07 9.73 0.86
CA LEU A 184 7.22 9.36 0.02
C LEU A 184 7.19 10.06 -1.32
N ILE A 185 6.02 10.22 -1.94
CA ILE A 185 5.85 10.96 -3.20
C ILE A 185 6.19 12.44 -2.98
N ILE A 186 5.63 13.07 -1.94
CA ILE A 186 5.87 14.49 -1.64
C ILE A 186 7.35 14.73 -1.33
N TRP A 187 7.94 13.93 -0.45
CA TRP A 187 9.35 14.08 -0.07
C TRP A 187 10.31 13.78 -1.22
N GLY A 188 9.97 12.87 -2.14
CA GLY A 188 10.74 12.63 -3.35
C GLY A 188 10.88 13.91 -4.18
N VAL A 189 9.79 14.64 -4.37
CA VAL A 189 9.79 15.94 -5.07
C VAL A 189 10.59 17.00 -4.31
N VAL A 190 10.38 17.10 -2.99
CA VAL A 190 11.10 18.07 -2.14
C VAL A 190 12.61 17.85 -2.19
N ILE A 191 13.08 16.60 -2.14
CA ILE A 191 14.51 16.27 -2.21
C ILE A 191 15.07 16.70 -3.56
N VAL A 192 14.39 16.41 -4.67
CA VAL A 192 14.83 16.84 -6.00
C VAL A 192 14.92 18.36 -6.08
N LEU A 193 13.93 19.09 -5.55
CA LEU A 193 13.94 20.57 -5.53
C LEU A 193 15.07 21.18 -4.67
N LEU A 194 15.49 20.48 -3.62
CA LEU A 194 16.59 20.94 -2.76
C LEU A 194 17.98 20.62 -3.33
N MET A 195 18.05 19.68 -4.28
CA MET A 195 19.32 19.27 -4.92
C MET A 195 19.59 19.97 -6.25
N THR A 196 18.59 20.67 -6.80
CA THR A 196 18.70 21.52 -8.01
C THR A 196 18.90 22.97 -7.62
#